data_eee23d7058c7b6845453f3e9b428cb29
#
_entry.id   eee23d7058c7b6845453f3e9b428cb29
#
_cell.length_a   1.000
_cell.length_b   1.000
_cell.length_c   1.000
_cell.angle_alpha   90.00
_cell.angle_beta   90.00
_cell.angle_gamma   90.00
#
_symmetry.space_group_name_H-M   'P 1'
#
loop_
_entity.id
_entity.type
_entity.pdbx_description
1 polymer ?
#
loop_
_entity_poly.entity_id
_entity_poly.type
_entity_poly.pdbx_seq_one_letter_code
_entity_poly.pdbx_strand_id
1 'polypeptide(L)'
;TVSRITVSVSGTEKELQQLILQTERLEVTRQVFVLNESTALERELLLLKVRANVTNRAELREIAGIYKAKIIDLSPDSMVFELIGKPDKIDAFLKMFEDYEILEQCRTGVTALERGGMHQHMQKPPQEVRAAQLPLPGTHCPERT
;
A
#
# COMPACT_ATOMS: atom_id res chain seq x y z
N THR A 1 8.47 -3.74 -18.57
CA THR A 1 7.54 -4.14 -17.50
C THR A 1 7.66 -3.14 -16.34
N VAL A 2 6.55 -2.66 -15.80
CA VAL A 2 6.51 -1.74 -14.65
C VAL A 2 5.77 -2.43 -13.52
N SER A 3 6.33 -2.38 -12.31
CA SER A 3 5.70 -2.89 -11.09
C SER A 3 5.10 -1.72 -10.30
N ARG A 4 3.96 -1.95 -9.67
CA ARG A 4 3.33 -1.01 -8.74
C ARG A 4 3.50 -1.53 -7.32
N ILE A 5 3.97 -0.65 -6.44
CA ILE A 5 4.15 -0.93 -5.02
C ILE A 5 3.27 0.03 -4.24
N THR A 6 2.47 -0.48 -3.31
CA THR A 6 1.71 0.32 -2.35
C THR A 6 2.47 0.33 -1.02
N VAL A 7 2.66 1.52 -0.46
CA VAL A 7 3.33 1.71 0.83
C VAL A 7 2.39 2.50 1.74
N SER A 8 2.12 1.98 2.93
CA SER A 8 1.41 2.71 3.98
C SER A 8 2.41 3.42 4.87
N VAL A 9 2.18 4.70 5.10
CA VAL A 9 3.06 5.55 5.91
C VAL A 9 2.21 6.33 6.90
N SER A 10 2.68 6.37 8.14
CA SER A 10 2.14 7.23 9.19
C SER A 10 3.19 8.25 9.58
N GLY A 11 2.84 9.54 9.60
CA GLY A 11 3.77 10.60 9.93
C GLY A 11 3.18 11.99 9.70
N THR A 12 4.00 12.99 9.90
CA THR A 12 3.66 14.38 9.61
C THR A 12 3.69 14.67 8.11
N GLU A 13 3.01 15.72 7.69
CA GLU A 13 3.04 16.20 6.28
C GLU A 13 4.47 16.42 5.77
N LYS A 14 5.34 16.94 6.63
CA LYS A 14 6.75 17.18 6.27
C LYS A 14 7.52 15.89 6.01
N GLU A 15 7.29 14.86 6.82
CA GLU A 15 7.93 13.54 6.64
C GLU A 15 7.43 12.86 5.39
N LEU A 16 6.13 12.97 5.10
CA LEU A 16 5.54 12.46 3.87
C LEU A 16 6.14 13.12 2.63
N GLN A 17 6.27 14.45 2.63
CA GLN A 17 6.89 15.21 1.54
C GLN A 17 8.36 14.79 1.32
N GLN A 18 9.12 14.59 2.38
CA GLN A 18 10.50 14.11 2.28
C GLN A 18 10.57 12.69 1.69
N LEU A 19 9.68 11.80 2.12
CA LEU A 19 9.62 10.43 1.59
C LEU A 19 9.32 10.42 0.10
N ILE A 20 8.35 11.22 -0.34
CA ILE A 20 8.00 11.37 -1.77
C ILE A 20 9.23 11.82 -2.56
N LEU A 21 9.87 12.91 -2.14
CA LEU A 21 11.05 13.47 -2.83
C LEU A 21 12.20 12.48 -2.90
N GLN A 22 12.45 11.71 -1.84
CA GLN A 22 13.50 10.69 -1.82
C GLN A 22 13.17 9.53 -2.74
N THR A 23 11.91 9.09 -2.76
CA THR A 23 11.46 8.00 -3.62
C THR A 23 11.50 8.38 -5.10
N GLU A 24 11.11 9.61 -5.45
CA GLU A 24 11.18 10.13 -6.82
C GLU A 24 12.61 10.25 -7.37
N ARG A 25 13.61 10.37 -6.48
CA ARG A 25 15.03 10.44 -6.87
C ARG A 25 15.63 9.08 -7.23
N LEU A 26 14.96 7.98 -6.88
CA LEU A 26 15.44 6.65 -7.23
C LEU A 26 15.32 6.46 -8.74
N GLU A 27 16.42 6.08 -9.38
CA GLU A 27 16.50 5.89 -10.84
C GLU A 27 15.45 4.92 -11.39
N VAL A 28 15.07 3.92 -10.58
CA VAL A 28 14.07 2.92 -10.95
C VAL A 28 12.64 3.39 -10.77
N THR A 29 12.41 4.52 -10.07
CA THR A 29 11.07 5.04 -9.81
C THR A 29 10.55 5.81 -11.02
N ARG A 30 9.44 5.34 -11.58
CA ARG A 30 8.77 5.99 -12.71
C ARG A 30 7.85 7.11 -12.25
N GLN A 31 7.07 6.85 -11.19
CA GLN A 31 6.07 7.78 -10.70
C GLN A 31 5.69 7.44 -9.25
N VAL A 32 5.40 8.46 -8.45
CA VAL A 32 4.87 8.34 -7.09
C VAL A 32 3.49 8.99 -7.03
N PHE A 33 2.53 8.30 -6.43
CA PHE A 33 1.16 8.79 -6.21
C PHE A 33 0.85 8.79 -4.72
N VAL A 34 0.30 9.86 -4.23
CA VAL A 34 -0.31 9.91 -2.91
C VAL A 34 -1.79 9.58 -3.04
N LEU A 35 -2.23 8.55 -2.34
CA LEU A 35 -3.63 8.15 -2.30
C LEU A 35 -4.29 8.70 -1.04
N ASN A 36 -5.49 9.24 -1.19
CA ASN A 36 -6.29 9.69 -0.06
C ASN A 36 -7.18 8.52 0.40
N GLU A 37 -7.15 8.20 1.69
CA GLU A 37 -7.94 7.11 2.27
C GLU A 37 -9.44 7.20 1.97
N SER A 38 -9.98 8.43 1.89
CA SER A 38 -11.40 8.64 1.58
C SER A 38 -11.79 8.30 0.15
N THR A 39 -10.84 8.38 -0.80
CA THR A 39 -11.07 8.13 -2.23
C THR A 39 -10.42 6.86 -2.74
N ALA A 40 -9.53 6.26 -1.96
CA ALA A 40 -8.84 5.03 -2.33
C ALA A 40 -9.73 3.79 -2.13
N LEU A 41 -9.52 2.81 -2.98
CA LEU A 41 -9.99 1.44 -2.81
C LEU A 41 -8.85 0.62 -2.25
N GLU A 42 -8.98 0.22 -1.00
CA GLU A 42 -7.97 -0.55 -0.28
C GLU A 42 -8.41 -1.99 -0.09
N ARG A 43 -7.49 -2.91 -0.27
CA ARG A 43 -7.69 -4.33 0.00
C ARG A 43 -6.40 -4.94 0.54
N GLU A 44 -6.59 -5.90 1.42
CA GLU A 44 -5.53 -6.73 1.97
C GLU A 44 -6.00 -8.19 1.97
N LEU A 45 -5.10 -9.11 1.73
CA LEU A 45 -5.34 -10.55 1.82
C LEU A 45 -4.72 -11.08 3.12
N LEU A 46 -5.52 -11.82 3.88
CA LEU A 46 -5.09 -12.61 5.02
C LEU A 46 -5.24 -14.10 4.70
N LEU A 47 -4.20 -14.88 5.00
CA LEU A 47 -4.26 -16.31 5.15
C LEU A 47 -4.01 -16.66 6.62
N LEU A 48 -4.94 -17.39 7.24
CA LEU A 48 -4.89 -17.72 8.66
C LEU A 48 -5.11 -19.23 8.85
N LYS A 49 -4.13 -19.90 9.43
CA LYS A 49 -4.20 -21.32 9.78
C LYS A 49 -4.36 -21.47 11.29
N VAL A 50 -5.41 -22.14 11.69
CA VAL A 50 -5.81 -22.30 13.09
C VAL A 50 -5.90 -23.79 13.44
N ARG A 51 -5.53 -24.13 14.67
CA ARG A 51 -5.76 -25.45 15.24
C ARG A 51 -7.25 -25.75 15.27
N ALA A 52 -7.67 -26.81 14.62
CA ALA A 52 -9.06 -27.24 14.56
C ALA A 52 -9.20 -28.72 15.00
N ASN A 53 -10.23 -28.98 15.73
CA ASN A 53 -10.60 -30.33 16.13
C ASN A 53 -12.12 -30.51 16.00
N VAL A 54 -12.63 -31.69 16.32
CA VAL A 54 -14.06 -32.01 16.19
C VAL A 54 -14.95 -31.08 17.02
N THR A 55 -14.45 -30.58 18.16
CA THR A 55 -15.24 -29.74 19.08
C THR A 55 -15.36 -28.28 18.66
N ASN A 56 -14.32 -27.70 18.06
CA ASN A 56 -14.29 -26.27 17.73
C ASN A 56 -14.55 -25.95 16.25
N ARG A 57 -14.57 -26.94 15.35
CA ARG A 57 -14.77 -26.70 13.90
C ARG A 57 -16.07 -25.97 13.57
N ALA A 58 -17.15 -26.26 14.29
CA ALA A 58 -18.43 -25.61 14.04
C ALA A 58 -18.38 -24.12 14.35
N GLU A 59 -17.78 -23.77 15.49
CA GLU A 59 -17.59 -22.39 15.92
C GLU A 59 -16.65 -21.62 14.98
N LEU A 60 -15.51 -22.20 14.62
CA LEU A 60 -14.58 -21.61 13.66
C LEU A 60 -15.24 -21.32 12.30
N ARG A 61 -16.10 -22.22 11.84
CA ARG A 61 -16.86 -22.02 10.60
C ARG A 61 -17.92 -20.92 10.73
N GLU A 62 -18.54 -20.78 11.90
CA GLU A 62 -19.49 -19.71 12.17
C GLU A 62 -18.81 -18.34 12.13
N ILE A 63 -17.66 -18.18 12.79
CA ILE A 63 -16.83 -16.96 12.76
C ILE A 63 -16.49 -16.63 11.30
N ALA A 64 -15.99 -17.61 10.54
CA ALA A 64 -15.67 -17.42 9.12
C ALA A 64 -16.89 -16.94 8.31
N GLY A 65 -18.07 -17.49 8.58
CA GLY A 65 -19.32 -17.10 7.92
C GLY A 65 -19.70 -15.64 8.16
N ILE A 66 -19.57 -15.15 9.40
CA ILE A 66 -19.87 -13.77 9.80
C ILE A 66 -19.00 -12.79 9.02
N TYR A 67 -17.71 -13.06 8.92
CA TYR A 67 -16.76 -12.20 8.21
C TYR A 67 -16.71 -12.44 6.70
N LYS A 68 -17.46 -13.45 6.21
CA LYS A 68 -17.40 -13.93 4.82
C LYS A 68 -15.99 -14.35 4.40
N ALA A 69 -15.26 -14.94 5.36
CA ALA A 69 -13.99 -15.59 5.09
C ALA A 69 -14.23 -16.93 4.40
N LYS A 70 -13.35 -17.28 3.48
CA LYS A 70 -13.38 -18.58 2.82
C LYS A 70 -12.55 -19.58 3.60
N ILE A 71 -13.05 -20.81 3.73
CA ILE A 71 -12.25 -21.93 4.18
C ILE A 71 -11.61 -22.53 2.94
N ILE A 72 -10.29 -22.44 2.83
CA ILE A 72 -9.54 -22.89 1.64
C ILE A 72 -8.84 -24.23 1.87
N ASP A 73 -8.65 -24.62 3.13
CA ASP A 73 -8.14 -25.94 3.49
C ASP A 73 -8.75 -26.43 4.80
N LEU A 74 -9.03 -27.72 4.89
CA LEU A 74 -9.53 -28.41 6.07
C LEU A 74 -8.80 -29.73 6.26
N SER A 75 -8.06 -29.83 7.36
CA SER A 75 -7.34 -31.02 7.79
C SER A 75 -7.94 -31.57 9.09
N PRO A 76 -7.58 -32.79 9.53
CA PRO A 76 -8.07 -33.35 10.80
C PRO A 76 -7.81 -32.47 12.02
N ASP A 77 -6.73 -31.69 12.01
CA ASP A 77 -6.22 -30.90 13.14
C ASP A 77 -6.08 -29.43 12.87
N SER A 78 -6.44 -28.95 11.66
CA SER A 78 -6.33 -27.54 11.30
C SER A 78 -7.35 -27.09 10.26
N MET A 79 -7.61 -25.78 10.23
CA MET A 79 -8.39 -25.09 9.20
C MET A 79 -7.62 -23.88 8.71
N VAL A 80 -7.68 -23.63 7.41
CA VAL A 80 -7.08 -22.44 6.78
C VAL A 80 -8.17 -21.54 6.22
N PHE A 81 -8.12 -20.28 6.63
CA PHE A 81 -9.06 -19.24 6.21
C PHE A 81 -8.37 -18.26 5.26
N GLU A 82 -9.09 -17.85 4.24
CA GLU A 82 -8.76 -16.72 3.36
C GLU A 82 -9.76 -15.60 3.64
N LEU A 83 -9.25 -14.40 3.95
CA LEU A 83 -10.06 -13.21 4.08
C LEU A 83 -9.47 -12.07 3.26
N ILE A 84 -10.33 -11.45 2.43
CA ILE A 84 -10.00 -10.24 1.69
C ILE A 84 -10.86 -9.09 2.22
N GLY A 85 -10.23 -7.99 2.58
CA GLY A 85 -10.94 -6.84 3.12
C GLY A 85 -10.07 -5.62 3.32
N LYS A 86 -10.65 -4.61 3.95
CA LYS A 86 -9.88 -3.47 4.48
C LYS A 86 -9.08 -3.91 5.71
N PRO A 87 -8.00 -3.20 6.07
CA PRO A 87 -7.19 -3.50 7.25
C PRO A 87 -8.01 -3.67 8.52
N ASP A 88 -8.96 -2.77 8.80
CA ASP A 88 -9.82 -2.82 9.98
C ASP A 88 -10.65 -4.12 10.07
N LYS A 89 -11.13 -4.60 8.92
CA LYS A 89 -11.87 -5.85 8.84
C LYS A 89 -10.97 -7.05 9.15
N ILE A 90 -9.74 -7.03 8.64
CA ILE A 90 -8.73 -8.05 8.89
C ILE A 90 -8.38 -8.08 10.39
N ASP A 91 -8.16 -6.92 10.99
CA ASP A 91 -7.83 -6.81 12.42
C ASP A 91 -8.99 -7.28 13.30
N ALA A 92 -10.22 -6.89 12.96
CA ALA A 92 -11.41 -7.36 13.67
C ALA A 92 -11.59 -8.89 13.56
N PHE A 93 -11.29 -9.47 12.40
CA PHE A 93 -11.33 -10.92 12.21
C PHE A 93 -10.28 -11.63 13.08
N LEU A 94 -9.04 -11.13 13.10
CA LEU A 94 -7.96 -11.71 13.90
C LEU A 94 -8.26 -11.68 15.40
N LYS A 95 -8.93 -10.64 15.90
CA LYS A 95 -9.35 -10.56 17.30
C LYS A 95 -10.30 -11.69 17.72
N MET A 96 -11.09 -12.23 16.79
CA MET A 96 -11.98 -13.35 17.08
C MET A 96 -11.21 -14.66 17.30
N PHE A 97 -9.93 -14.70 16.95
CA PHE A 97 -9.08 -15.88 17.10
C PHE A 97 -8.03 -15.75 18.21
N GLU A 98 -8.11 -14.72 19.06
CA GLU A 98 -7.16 -14.53 20.17
C GLU A 98 -7.17 -15.69 21.17
N ASP A 99 -8.32 -16.35 21.35
CA ASP A 99 -8.48 -17.52 22.23
C ASP A 99 -8.18 -18.87 21.54
N TYR A 100 -7.83 -18.84 20.26
CA TYR A 100 -7.51 -20.03 19.49
C TYR A 100 -6.01 -20.14 19.21
N GLU A 101 -5.52 -21.36 19.04
CA GLU A 101 -4.13 -21.60 18.66
C GLU A 101 -3.94 -21.29 17.17
N ILE A 102 -3.33 -20.15 16.89
CA ILE A 102 -2.92 -19.77 15.55
C ILE A 102 -1.62 -20.51 15.21
N LEU A 103 -1.66 -21.35 14.18
CA LEU A 103 -0.51 -22.13 13.72
C LEU A 103 0.36 -21.32 12.75
N GLU A 104 -0.27 -20.55 11.88
CA GLU A 104 0.41 -19.79 10.85
C GLU A 104 -0.45 -18.62 10.40
N GLN A 105 0.17 -17.47 10.11
CA GLN A 105 -0.51 -16.28 9.64
C GLN A 105 0.34 -15.59 8.57
N CYS A 106 -0.31 -15.18 7.48
CA CYS A 106 0.31 -14.39 6.43
C CYS A 106 -0.61 -13.25 6.01
N ARG A 107 -0.09 -12.02 5.97
CA ARG A 107 -0.76 -10.81 5.46
C ARG A 107 0.04 -10.22 4.32
N THR A 108 -0.64 -9.80 3.26
CA THR A 108 0.03 -9.15 2.11
C THR A 108 0.39 -7.70 2.38
N GLY A 109 -0.25 -7.06 3.37
CA GLY A 109 -0.30 -5.61 3.44
C GLY A 109 -1.33 -5.03 2.47
N VAL A 110 -1.52 -3.72 2.53
CA VAL A 110 -2.53 -3.01 1.75
C VAL A 110 -2.12 -2.88 0.29
N THR A 111 -3.04 -3.22 -0.61
CA THR A 111 -2.99 -2.82 -2.01
C THR A 111 -4.08 -1.78 -2.25
N ALA A 112 -3.74 -0.66 -2.90
CA ALA A 112 -4.66 0.45 -3.09
C ALA A 112 -4.66 1.00 -4.51
N LEU A 113 -5.86 1.42 -4.93
CA LEU A 113 -6.10 2.15 -6.18
C LEU A 113 -7.00 3.36 -5.89
N GLU A 114 -6.85 4.42 -6.66
CA GLU A 114 -7.81 5.52 -6.64
C GLU A 114 -9.14 5.09 -7.24
N ARG A 115 -10.24 5.57 -6.66
CA ARG A 115 -11.60 5.33 -7.13
C ARG A 115 -11.92 6.27 -8.29
N GLY A 116 -12.52 5.77 -9.36
CA GLY A 116 -12.97 6.58 -10.50
C GLY A 116 -11.92 6.73 -11.61
N GLY A 117 -11.92 7.88 -12.28
CA GLY A 117 -11.02 8.14 -13.40
C GLY A 117 -9.55 8.24 -12.99
N MET A 118 -8.67 8.08 -13.97
CA MET A 118 -7.22 8.17 -13.74
C MET A 118 -6.83 9.50 -13.07
N HIS A 119 -5.78 9.47 -12.27
CA HIS A 119 -5.16 10.59 -11.56
C HIS A 119 -5.09 11.87 -12.39
N GLN A 120 -6.11 12.71 -12.34
CA GLN A 120 -6.15 13.97 -13.06
C GLN A 120 -5.25 15.04 -12.42
N HIS A 121 -4.75 14.81 -11.21
CA HIS A 121 -4.06 15.83 -10.42
C HIS A 121 -2.54 15.69 -10.30
N MET A 122 -1.92 14.72 -10.97
CA MET A 122 -0.47 14.51 -10.87
C MET A 122 0.26 14.40 -12.20
N GLN A 123 -0.25 15.01 -13.25
CA GLN A 123 0.61 15.44 -14.32
C GLN A 123 1.20 16.80 -13.91
N LYS A 124 2.21 16.77 -13.04
CA LYS A 124 3.18 17.86 -13.05
C LYS A 124 3.79 17.83 -14.44
N PRO A 125 3.63 18.88 -15.27
CA PRO A 125 4.33 18.92 -16.57
C PRO A 125 5.81 18.71 -16.28
N PRO A 126 6.56 18.05 -17.19
CA PRO A 126 8.00 17.97 -17.04
C PRO A 126 8.49 19.37 -16.73
N GLN A 127 9.15 19.56 -15.60
CA GLN A 127 9.82 20.82 -15.34
C GLN A 127 10.79 20.99 -16.50
N GLU A 128 10.46 21.89 -17.42
CA GLU A 128 11.45 22.44 -18.34
C GLU A 128 12.61 22.90 -17.46
N VAL A 129 13.70 22.15 -17.54
CA VAL A 129 14.97 22.61 -17.01
C VAL A 129 15.26 23.89 -17.81
N ARG A 130 14.86 25.04 -17.26
CA ARG A 130 15.36 26.31 -17.73
C ARG A 130 16.87 26.24 -17.57
N ALA A 131 17.54 25.95 -18.68
CA ALA A 131 18.96 26.12 -18.77
C ALA A 131 19.23 27.56 -18.31
N ALA A 132 19.88 27.69 -17.15
CA ALA A 132 20.35 28.97 -16.68
C ALA A 132 21.29 29.49 -17.78
N GLN A 133 20.84 30.47 -18.53
CA GLN A 133 21.73 31.23 -19.41
C GLN A 133 22.78 31.87 -18.50
N LEU A 134 23.96 31.29 -18.51
CA LEU A 134 25.16 31.96 -18.01
C LEU A 134 25.28 33.28 -18.74
N PRO A 135 25.43 34.44 -18.03
CA PRO A 135 25.73 35.68 -18.67
C PRO A 135 27.08 35.53 -19.39
N LEU A 136 27.09 35.86 -20.68
CA LEU A 136 28.31 35.92 -21.47
C LEU A 136 29.26 36.91 -20.80
N PRO A 137 30.58 36.61 -20.69
CA PRO A 137 31.55 37.54 -20.16
C PRO A 137 31.59 38.77 -21.06
N GLY A 138 31.48 39.95 -20.42
CA GLY A 138 31.41 41.22 -21.10
C GLY A 138 32.61 41.48 -22.02
N THR A 139 32.33 41.79 -23.27
CA THR A 139 33.26 42.39 -24.20
C THR A 139 33.56 43.81 -23.74
N HIS A 140 34.69 43.93 -23.12
CA HIS A 140 35.27 45.26 -22.81
C HIS A 140 35.73 45.90 -24.14
N CYS A 141 35.03 46.92 -24.54
CA CYS A 141 35.46 47.78 -25.68
C CYS A 141 36.37 48.87 -25.12
N PRO A 142 37.63 49.03 -25.56
CA PRO A 142 38.44 50.12 -25.13
C PRO A 142 38.05 51.39 -25.93
N GLU A 143 37.62 52.43 -25.21
CA GLU A 143 37.54 53.75 -25.76
C GLU A 143 38.94 54.25 -26.23
N ARG A 144 39.05 54.64 -27.46
CA ARG A 144 40.15 55.45 -27.96
C ARG A 144 39.78 56.92 -27.86
N THR A 145 40.63 57.63 -27.15
CA THR A 145 40.91 59.07 -27.18
C THR A 145 40.22 59.90 -28.23
#